data_f68fc03cb0f3aab8751b1a4bf13563a7
#
_entry.id   f68fc03cb0f3aab8751b1a4bf13563a7
#
_cell.length_a   1.000
_cell.length_b   1.000
_cell.length_c   1.000
_cell.angle_alpha   90.00
_cell.angle_beta   90.00
_cell.angle_gamma   90.00
#
_symmetry.space_group_name_H-M   'P 1'
#
loop_
_entity.id
_entity.type
_entity.pdbx_description
1 polymer ?
#
loop_
_entity_poly.entity_id
_entity_poly.type
_entity_poly.pdbx_seq_one_letter_code
_entity_poly.pdbx_strand_id
1 'polypeptide(L)'
;MEAEKTIGSPMHVEPILAVHDILETVAYWHEILGFPDKWTWGEPPEHGGVSWHGTFIQFSHNPELASVSKGNAIFIRVKELEALYKYHQDKKAVIVEPLENKPWGMAGYTVQDINGYYIIFAGGLISDRKETSKDLSSTVKIIARKPTVKEYQYLTSSVGWSMYSNDDVVAKLLAAPVLAVIAEDTAANKIVGCALLLSDNASFYYIKDLVVHPDYQNKHVGTAIMKELTEWLEKNGANNALVALITRENLAPFYQQFDFGPSFSMVKYIQQKEINK
;
A
#
# COMPACT_ATOMS: atom_id res chain seq x y z
N MET A 1 23.85 15.51 32.72
CA MET A 1 23.07 15.03 31.55
C MET A 1 23.63 15.82 30.36
N GLU A 2 24.53 15.21 29.62
CA GLU A 2 24.96 15.77 28.34
C GLU A 2 23.78 15.75 27.38
N ALA A 3 23.51 16.88 26.76
CA ALA A 3 22.50 16.95 25.70
C ALA A 3 22.93 16.03 24.55
N GLU A 4 22.11 15.05 24.24
CA GLU A 4 22.29 14.19 23.07
C GLU A 4 22.37 15.07 21.83
N LYS A 5 23.53 15.05 21.17
CA LYS A 5 23.80 15.88 20.01
C LYS A 5 22.90 15.36 18.87
N THR A 6 21.86 16.10 18.53
CA THR A 6 20.98 15.74 17.43
C THR A 6 21.78 15.78 16.13
N ILE A 7 22.08 14.63 15.57
CA ILE A 7 22.68 14.49 14.23
C ILE A 7 21.53 14.60 13.22
N GLY A 8 21.68 15.45 12.21
CA GLY A 8 20.73 15.52 11.11
C GLY A 8 20.51 14.16 10.46
N SER A 9 19.28 13.85 10.06
CA SER A 9 18.93 12.60 9.37
C SER A 9 18.58 12.86 7.90
N PRO A 10 18.96 11.96 6.97
CA PRO A 10 18.55 12.08 5.57
C PRO A 10 17.02 11.96 5.46
N MET A 11 16.42 12.74 4.58
CA MET A 11 14.98 12.70 4.32
C MET A 11 14.65 11.72 3.18
N HIS A 12 15.37 11.82 2.07
CA HIS A 12 15.25 10.96 0.89
C HIS A 12 16.50 11.04 0.02
N VAL A 13 16.56 10.24 -1.02
CA VAL A 13 17.64 10.24 -2.02
C VAL A 13 17.06 10.67 -3.36
N GLU A 14 17.72 11.60 -4.02
CA GLU A 14 17.42 12.04 -5.38
C GLU A 14 18.60 11.76 -6.28
N PRO A 15 18.56 10.73 -7.16
CA PRO A 15 19.61 10.49 -8.11
C PRO A 15 19.68 11.62 -9.14
N ILE A 16 20.89 12.05 -9.49
CA ILE A 16 21.16 13.03 -10.54
C ILE A 16 21.81 12.30 -11.70
N LEU A 17 21.15 12.26 -12.86
CA LEU A 17 21.64 11.61 -14.05
C LEU A 17 22.27 12.63 -15.01
N ALA A 18 23.45 12.33 -15.52
CA ALA A 18 24.05 13.08 -16.60
C ALA A 18 23.32 12.75 -17.92
N VAL A 19 22.93 13.77 -18.67
CA VAL A 19 22.15 13.59 -19.89
C VAL A 19 22.70 14.44 -21.05
N HIS A 20 22.38 14.02 -22.28
CA HIS A 20 22.81 14.72 -23.48
C HIS A 20 21.94 15.98 -23.75
N ASP A 21 20.65 15.90 -23.47
CA ASP A 21 19.68 16.98 -23.64
C ASP A 21 18.65 16.93 -22.52
N ILE A 22 18.46 18.06 -21.83
CA ILE A 22 17.54 18.17 -20.71
C ILE A 22 16.09 18.11 -21.17
N LEU A 23 15.74 18.84 -22.23
CA LEU A 23 14.35 18.93 -22.71
C LEU A 23 13.86 17.59 -23.24
N GLU A 24 14.69 16.93 -24.05
CA GLU A 24 14.38 15.62 -24.59
C GLU A 24 14.25 14.56 -23.48
N THR A 25 15.16 14.60 -22.52
CA THR A 25 15.11 13.65 -21.39
C THR A 25 13.89 13.85 -20.51
N VAL A 26 13.59 15.08 -20.12
CA VAL A 26 12.41 15.41 -19.32
C VAL A 26 11.12 15.04 -20.06
N ALA A 27 11.05 15.30 -21.36
CA ALA A 27 9.90 14.91 -22.18
C ALA A 27 9.73 13.40 -22.23
N TYR A 28 10.82 12.64 -22.44
CA TYR A 28 10.78 11.17 -22.47
C TYR A 28 10.27 10.58 -21.15
N TRP A 29 10.83 11.04 -20.01
CA TRP A 29 10.43 10.54 -18.71
C TRP A 29 8.98 10.91 -18.36
N HIS A 30 8.51 12.07 -18.80
CA HIS A 30 7.13 12.50 -18.59
C HIS A 30 6.14 11.76 -19.50
N GLU A 31 6.41 11.70 -20.81
CA GLU A 31 5.43 11.23 -21.81
C GLU A 31 5.47 9.72 -22.01
N ILE A 32 6.66 9.12 -21.90
CA ILE A 32 6.88 7.70 -22.15
C ILE A 32 6.93 6.90 -20.85
N LEU A 33 7.67 7.38 -19.82
CA LEU A 33 7.74 6.69 -18.54
C LEU A 33 6.62 7.08 -17.55
N GLY A 34 5.83 8.13 -17.88
CA GLY A 34 4.60 8.46 -17.16
C GLY A 34 4.77 9.27 -15.89
N PHE A 35 5.92 9.86 -15.63
CA PHE A 35 6.10 10.74 -14.48
C PHE A 35 5.23 12.00 -14.61
N PRO A 36 4.28 12.25 -13.70
CA PRO A 36 3.30 13.32 -13.87
C PRO A 36 3.89 14.72 -13.76
N ASP A 37 4.87 14.90 -12.89
CA ASP A 37 5.47 16.21 -12.63
C ASP A 37 6.83 16.32 -13.30
N LYS A 38 7.11 17.52 -13.87
CA LYS A 38 8.36 17.84 -14.54
C LYS A 38 8.76 19.29 -14.32
N TRP A 39 10.06 19.55 -14.38
CA TRP A 39 10.62 20.90 -14.29
C TRP A 39 11.93 21.00 -15.07
N THR A 40 12.32 22.22 -15.43
CA THR A 40 13.61 22.56 -16.04
C THR A 40 14.13 23.87 -15.46
N TRP A 41 15.45 24.04 -15.46
CA TRP A 41 16.12 25.26 -14.99
C TRP A 41 17.30 25.63 -15.89
N GLY A 42 17.49 26.96 -16.10
CA GLY A 42 18.53 27.53 -16.97
C GLY A 42 17.98 27.89 -18.36
N GLU A 43 18.71 28.78 -19.05
CA GLU A 43 18.40 29.15 -20.44
C GLU A 43 19.73 29.31 -21.23
N PRO A 44 20.10 28.30 -22.05
CA PRO A 44 19.38 27.03 -22.25
C PRO A 44 19.33 26.16 -20.98
N PRO A 45 18.40 25.20 -20.88
CA PRO A 45 18.25 24.36 -19.70
C PRO A 45 19.52 23.54 -19.39
N GLU A 46 20.08 23.71 -18.20
CA GLU A 46 21.24 22.96 -17.72
C GLU A 46 20.85 21.85 -16.71
N HIS A 47 19.69 22.02 -16.09
CA HIS A 47 19.13 21.09 -15.12
C HIS A 47 17.65 20.84 -15.41
N GLY A 48 17.15 19.69 -14.99
CA GLY A 48 15.75 19.34 -15.07
C GLY A 48 15.44 18.16 -14.16
N GLY A 49 14.19 17.77 -14.10
CA GLY A 49 13.80 16.61 -13.33
C GLY A 49 12.34 16.23 -13.51
N VAL A 50 12.02 15.08 -12.97
CA VAL A 50 10.66 14.53 -12.92
C VAL A 50 10.36 14.02 -11.51
N SER A 51 9.08 13.99 -11.15
CA SER A 51 8.68 13.38 -9.89
C SER A 51 7.36 12.62 -9.99
N TRP A 52 7.20 11.64 -9.10
CA TRP A 52 6.00 10.82 -8.98
C TRP A 52 5.91 10.22 -7.57
N HIS A 53 4.90 10.62 -6.76
CA HIS A 53 4.64 10.07 -5.42
C HIS A 53 5.86 9.95 -4.51
N GLY A 54 6.68 11.00 -4.42
CA GLY A 54 7.88 11.00 -3.57
C GLY A 54 9.12 10.36 -4.19
N THR A 55 9.03 9.90 -5.44
CA THR A 55 10.20 9.53 -6.26
C THR A 55 10.62 10.74 -7.06
N PHE A 56 11.87 11.18 -6.90
CA PHE A 56 12.45 12.34 -7.58
C PHE A 56 13.66 11.89 -8.37
N ILE A 57 13.72 12.26 -9.66
CA ILE A 57 14.88 12.01 -10.53
C ILE A 57 15.28 13.34 -11.12
N GLN A 58 16.55 13.71 -10.94
CA GLN A 58 17.13 14.92 -11.49
C GLN A 58 18.02 14.62 -12.69
N PHE A 59 18.15 15.58 -13.58
CA PHE A 59 18.98 15.53 -14.77
C PHE A 59 19.92 16.72 -14.80
N SER A 60 21.17 16.49 -15.17
CA SER A 60 22.19 17.52 -15.38
C SER A 60 22.74 17.41 -16.80
N HIS A 61 22.79 18.52 -17.53
CA HIS A 61 23.40 18.56 -18.86
C HIS A 61 24.90 18.31 -18.76
N ASN A 62 25.32 17.11 -19.10
CA ASN A 62 26.73 16.70 -19.16
C ASN A 62 26.88 15.57 -20.19
N PRO A 63 27.00 15.91 -21.49
CA PRO A 63 27.08 14.91 -22.58
C PRO A 63 28.28 13.97 -22.47
N GLU A 64 29.41 14.44 -21.95
CA GLU A 64 30.60 13.63 -21.77
C GLU A 64 30.38 12.53 -20.75
N LEU A 65 29.88 12.90 -19.57
CA LEU A 65 29.56 11.93 -18.52
C LEU A 65 28.39 11.01 -18.93
N ALA A 66 27.37 11.54 -19.62
CA ALA A 66 26.27 10.74 -20.15
C ALA A 66 26.75 9.63 -21.08
N SER A 67 27.72 9.93 -21.93
CA SER A 67 28.27 8.96 -22.89
C SER A 67 28.96 7.76 -22.24
N VAL A 68 29.58 7.93 -21.07
CA VAL A 68 30.28 6.87 -20.32
C VAL A 68 29.43 6.25 -19.22
N SER A 69 28.25 6.83 -18.92
CA SER A 69 27.33 6.35 -17.88
C SER A 69 26.26 5.37 -18.40
N LYS A 70 26.31 5.02 -19.69
CA LYS A 70 25.40 4.03 -20.29
C LYS A 70 25.50 2.70 -19.55
N GLY A 71 24.34 2.08 -19.30
CA GLY A 71 24.25 0.82 -18.57
C GLY A 71 24.17 0.96 -17.04
N ASN A 72 24.37 2.17 -16.48
CA ASN A 72 24.06 2.39 -15.06
C ASN A 72 22.55 2.24 -14.84
N ALA A 73 22.20 1.71 -13.65
CA ALA A 73 20.81 1.37 -13.35
C ALA A 73 20.25 2.17 -12.18
N ILE A 74 18.95 2.48 -12.28
CA ILE A 74 18.13 2.98 -11.19
C ILE A 74 17.05 1.94 -10.89
N PHE A 75 16.86 1.64 -9.61
CA PHE A 75 15.84 0.72 -9.15
C PHE A 75 14.68 1.52 -8.52
N ILE A 76 13.49 1.41 -9.12
CA ILE A 76 12.28 2.09 -8.68
C ILE A 76 11.25 1.05 -8.23
N ARG A 77 10.83 1.14 -6.97
CA ARG A 77 9.73 0.32 -6.47
C ARG A 77 8.41 0.95 -6.85
N VAL A 78 7.52 0.17 -7.44
CA VAL A 78 6.23 0.63 -7.91
C VAL A 78 5.09 -0.25 -7.39
N LYS A 79 3.94 0.36 -7.23
CA LYS A 79 2.65 -0.32 -7.11
C LYS A 79 2.12 -0.59 -8.52
N GLU A 80 1.12 -1.43 -8.65
CA GLU A 80 0.45 -1.71 -9.94
C GLU A 80 1.46 -1.99 -11.08
N LEU A 81 2.48 -2.81 -10.78
CA LEU A 81 3.61 -3.08 -11.69
C LEU A 81 3.16 -3.55 -13.08
N GLU A 82 2.14 -4.43 -13.15
CA GLU A 82 1.59 -4.94 -14.41
C GLU A 82 0.93 -3.84 -15.23
N ALA A 83 0.20 -2.92 -14.56
CA ALA A 83 -0.44 -1.79 -15.23
C ALA A 83 0.60 -0.81 -15.80
N LEU A 84 1.66 -0.52 -15.03
CA LEU A 84 2.76 0.32 -15.50
C LEU A 84 3.53 -0.36 -16.65
N TYR A 85 3.76 -1.66 -16.58
CA TYR A 85 4.39 -2.43 -17.67
C TYR A 85 3.58 -2.32 -18.96
N LYS A 86 2.26 -2.52 -18.87
CA LYS A 86 1.36 -2.35 -20.01
C LYS A 86 1.39 -0.93 -20.57
N TYR A 87 1.35 0.09 -19.70
CA TYR A 87 1.47 1.50 -20.10
C TYR A 87 2.77 1.73 -20.88
N HIS A 88 3.92 1.24 -20.39
CA HIS A 88 5.21 1.38 -21.08
C HIS A 88 5.22 0.63 -22.43
N GLN A 89 4.56 -0.53 -22.54
CA GLN A 89 4.38 -1.21 -23.83
C GLN A 89 3.55 -0.37 -24.81
N ASP A 90 2.42 0.16 -24.36
CA ASP A 90 1.53 1.01 -25.17
C ASP A 90 2.24 2.30 -25.63
N LYS A 91 3.11 2.86 -24.78
CA LYS A 91 3.97 4.03 -25.08
C LYS A 91 5.23 3.68 -25.87
N LYS A 92 5.47 2.40 -26.18
CA LYS A 92 6.65 1.92 -26.92
C LYS A 92 7.98 2.25 -26.24
N ALA A 93 8.02 2.24 -24.90
CA ALA A 93 9.27 2.31 -24.16
C ALA A 93 10.18 1.13 -24.55
N VAL A 94 11.50 1.34 -24.54
CA VAL A 94 12.46 0.30 -24.90
C VAL A 94 12.61 -0.67 -23.71
N ILE A 95 11.81 -1.72 -23.69
CA ILE A 95 11.86 -2.76 -22.66
C ILE A 95 12.99 -3.74 -23.02
N VAL A 96 14.05 -3.76 -22.24
CA VAL A 96 15.22 -4.63 -22.44
C VAL A 96 15.14 -5.94 -21.66
N GLU A 97 14.40 -5.95 -20.56
CA GLU A 97 14.05 -7.16 -19.84
C GLU A 97 12.53 -7.18 -19.62
N PRO A 98 11.85 -8.26 -19.99
CA PRO A 98 10.39 -8.35 -19.81
C PRO A 98 10.00 -8.50 -18.35
N LEU A 99 8.73 -8.23 -18.06
CA LEU A 99 8.15 -8.41 -16.74
C LEU A 99 8.13 -9.89 -16.37
N GLU A 100 8.81 -10.23 -15.28
CA GLU A 100 8.85 -11.60 -14.74
C GLU A 100 9.10 -11.58 -13.22
N ASN A 101 8.78 -12.69 -12.57
CA ASN A 101 9.16 -12.90 -11.17
C ASN A 101 10.66 -13.17 -11.07
N LYS A 102 11.33 -12.41 -10.22
CA LYS A 102 12.78 -12.51 -10.02
C LYS A 102 13.11 -13.38 -8.79
N PRO A 103 14.27 -14.05 -8.75
CA PRO A 103 14.64 -14.96 -7.66
C PRO A 103 14.68 -14.32 -6.26
N TRP A 104 14.81 -13.00 -6.19
CA TRP A 104 14.84 -12.25 -4.91
C TRP A 104 13.46 -11.88 -4.35
N GLY A 105 12.38 -12.50 -4.85
CA GLY A 105 11.03 -12.39 -4.27
C GLY A 105 10.22 -11.16 -4.71
N MET A 106 10.58 -10.55 -5.83
CA MET A 106 9.82 -9.45 -6.46
C MET A 106 9.63 -9.74 -7.95
N ALA A 107 8.57 -9.19 -8.55
CA ALA A 107 8.49 -9.08 -10.00
C ALA A 107 9.19 -7.80 -10.46
N GLY A 108 9.69 -7.78 -11.70
CA GLY A 108 10.31 -6.60 -12.27
C GLY A 108 10.58 -6.72 -13.76
N TYR A 109 10.74 -5.56 -14.39
CA TYR A 109 11.17 -5.40 -15.77
C TYR A 109 12.13 -4.22 -15.88
N THR A 110 12.87 -4.15 -16.97
CA THR A 110 13.87 -3.11 -17.21
C THR A 110 13.55 -2.35 -18.48
N VAL A 111 13.50 -1.03 -18.38
CA VAL A 111 13.42 -0.10 -19.53
C VAL A 111 14.77 0.55 -19.72
N GLN A 112 15.21 0.70 -20.96
CA GLN A 112 16.34 1.55 -21.31
C GLN A 112 15.82 2.93 -21.73
N ASP A 113 16.32 3.99 -21.06
CA ASP A 113 15.98 5.35 -21.47
C ASP A 113 16.80 5.83 -22.67
N ILE A 114 16.48 7.03 -23.17
CA ILE A 114 17.14 7.63 -24.35
C ILE A 114 18.62 7.96 -24.14
N ASN A 115 19.08 8.05 -22.87
CA ASN A 115 20.49 8.28 -22.53
C ASN A 115 21.25 6.97 -22.30
N GLY A 116 20.56 5.82 -22.34
CA GLY A 116 21.14 4.50 -22.14
C GLY A 116 21.17 4.04 -20.69
N TYR A 117 20.48 4.70 -19.77
CA TYR A 117 20.29 4.23 -18.40
C TYR A 117 19.28 3.10 -18.37
N TYR A 118 19.50 2.14 -17.47
CA TYR A 118 18.52 1.09 -17.18
C TYR A 118 17.64 1.50 -16.00
N ILE A 119 16.35 1.53 -16.23
CA ILE A 119 15.34 1.81 -15.20
C ILE A 119 14.65 0.51 -14.87
N ILE A 120 14.96 -0.02 -13.69
CA ILE A 120 14.39 -1.27 -13.19
C ILE A 120 13.13 -0.92 -12.38
N PHE A 121 11.96 -1.24 -12.92
CA PHE A 121 10.70 -1.14 -12.20
C PHE A 121 10.39 -2.46 -11.54
N ALA A 122 10.19 -2.46 -10.22
CA ALA A 122 9.94 -3.66 -9.46
C ALA A 122 8.82 -3.47 -8.43
N GLY A 123 8.05 -4.52 -8.20
CA GLY A 123 6.90 -4.50 -7.30
C GLY A 123 6.58 -5.87 -6.72
N GLY A 124 5.34 -6.07 -6.31
CA GLY A 124 4.86 -7.36 -5.85
C GLY A 124 5.05 -8.45 -6.91
N LEU A 125 5.15 -9.71 -6.49
CA LEU A 125 5.23 -10.84 -7.42
C LEU A 125 4.03 -10.82 -8.37
N ILE A 126 4.30 -11.04 -9.65
CA ILE A 126 3.24 -11.40 -10.59
C ILE A 126 2.72 -12.74 -10.10
N SER A 127 1.49 -12.75 -9.62
CA SER A 127 0.80 -14.02 -9.51
C SER A 127 0.71 -14.58 -10.92
N ASP A 128 1.01 -15.87 -11.11
CA ASP A 128 0.52 -16.60 -12.28
C ASP A 128 -1.01 -16.49 -12.26
N ARG A 129 -1.51 -15.33 -12.69
CA ARG A 129 -2.89 -15.13 -13.06
C ARG A 129 -3.13 -15.80 -14.43
N LYS A 130 -2.99 -17.09 -14.49
CA LYS A 130 -4.17 -17.86 -14.90
C LYS A 130 -5.25 -17.41 -13.93
N GLU A 131 -6.30 -16.83 -14.45
CA GLU A 131 -7.58 -16.68 -13.75
C GLU A 131 -7.95 -17.99 -13.06
N THR A 132 -7.27 -18.26 -11.97
CA THR A 132 -7.86 -18.92 -10.87
C THR A 132 -8.12 -17.77 -9.92
N SER A 133 -9.32 -17.21 -10.01
CA SER A 133 -10.03 -16.93 -8.78
C SER A 133 -9.73 -18.15 -7.91
N LYS A 134 -8.69 -18.11 -7.07
CA LYS A 134 -8.69 -18.93 -5.88
C LYS A 134 -9.78 -18.28 -5.07
N ASP A 135 -11.01 -18.63 -5.50
CA ASP A 135 -12.20 -18.28 -4.80
C ASP A 135 -11.94 -18.53 -3.32
N LEU A 136 -12.30 -17.54 -2.53
CA LEU A 136 -12.66 -17.72 -1.14
C LEU A 136 -13.25 -19.13 -1.04
N SER A 137 -12.68 -20.02 -0.21
CA SER A 137 -13.15 -21.42 -0.14
C SER A 137 -14.66 -21.41 -0.27
N SER A 138 -15.23 -22.20 -1.15
CA SER A 138 -16.68 -22.22 -1.44
C SER A 138 -17.53 -22.36 -0.17
N THR A 139 -16.91 -22.72 0.95
CA THR A 139 -17.50 -22.83 2.28
C THR A 139 -17.45 -21.52 3.07
N VAL A 140 -16.64 -20.52 2.70
CA VAL A 140 -16.52 -19.25 3.42
C VAL A 140 -17.47 -18.22 2.82
N LYS A 141 -18.38 -17.70 3.63
CA LYS A 141 -19.32 -16.63 3.29
C LYS A 141 -18.95 -15.34 4.00
N ILE A 142 -19.06 -14.23 3.29
CA ILE A 142 -18.93 -12.87 3.84
C ILE A 142 -20.32 -12.37 4.17
N ILE A 143 -20.52 -11.90 5.40
CA ILE A 143 -21.85 -11.52 5.91
C ILE A 143 -21.73 -10.18 6.65
N ALA A 144 -22.57 -9.22 6.27
CA ALA A 144 -22.71 -7.94 6.96
C ALA A 144 -23.55 -8.12 8.23
N ARG A 145 -22.90 -8.51 9.31
CA ARG A 145 -23.47 -8.61 10.66
C ARG A 145 -22.40 -8.40 11.72
N LYS A 146 -22.82 -7.99 12.91
CA LYS A 146 -21.92 -7.94 14.07
C LYS A 146 -21.62 -9.36 14.55
N PRO A 147 -20.37 -9.68 14.94
CA PRO A 147 -20.08 -10.91 15.64
C PRO A 147 -20.71 -10.90 17.04
N THR A 148 -21.02 -12.04 17.59
CA THR A 148 -21.34 -12.20 19.00
C THR A 148 -20.11 -12.00 19.87
N VAL A 149 -20.28 -11.75 21.16
CA VAL A 149 -19.16 -11.62 22.12
C VAL A 149 -18.22 -12.82 22.04
N LYS A 150 -18.77 -14.04 22.02
CA LYS A 150 -17.98 -15.27 21.96
C LYS A 150 -17.24 -15.45 20.64
N GLU A 151 -17.88 -15.13 19.51
CA GLU A 151 -17.25 -15.16 18.19
C GLU A 151 -16.08 -14.20 18.12
N TYR A 152 -16.25 -12.98 18.61
CA TYR A 152 -15.23 -11.96 18.61
C TYR A 152 -14.04 -12.34 19.51
N GLN A 153 -14.32 -12.83 20.72
CA GLN A 153 -13.29 -13.33 21.65
C GLN A 153 -12.53 -14.52 21.07
N TYR A 154 -13.22 -15.45 20.42
CA TYR A 154 -12.60 -16.57 19.74
C TYR A 154 -11.60 -16.09 18.67
N LEU A 155 -12.01 -15.18 17.78
CA LEU A 155 -11.14 -14.66 16.73
C LEU A 155 -9.95 -13.89 17.30
N THR A 156 -10.17 -12.97 18.24
CA THR A 156 -9.11 -12.14 18.80
C THR A 156 -8.11 -12.98 19.60
N SER A 157 -8.57 -13.98 20.32
CA SER A 157 -7.70 -14.94 21.02
C SER A 157 -6.85 -15.77 20.06
N SER A 158 -7.39 -16.14 18.90
CA SER A 158 -6.67 -16.94 17.90
C SER A 158 -5.43 -16.23 17.35
N VAL A 159 -5.39 -14.90 17.41
CA VAL A 159 -4.26 -14.06 16.99
C VAL A 159 -3.49 -13.45 18.18
N GLY A 160 -3.74 -13.94 19.39
CA GLY A 160 -3.01 -13.55 20.59
C GLY A 160 -3.45 -12.22 21.24
N TRP A 161 -4.65 -11.71 20.93
CA TRP A 161 -5.17 -10.49 21.54
C TRP A 161 -5.92 -10.77 22.84
N SER A 162 -5.21 -10.78 23.96
CA SER A 162 -5.75 -11.11 25.27
C SER A 162 -6.60 -10.00 25.93
N MET A 163 -6.56 -8.76 25.41
CA MET A 163 -7.26 -7.60 26.00
C MET A 163 -8.79 -7.69 25.94
N TYR A 164 -9.34 -8.60 25.16
CA TYR A 164 -10.77 -8.75 24.92
C TYR A 164 -11.40 -9.93 25.68
N SER A 165 -10.93 -10.19 26.90
CA SER A 165 -11.43 -11.31 27.73
C SER A 165 -12.70 -10.98 28.56
N ASN A 166 -13.01 -9.69 28.77
CA ASN A 166 -14.17 -9.25 29.53
C ASN A 166 -15.42 -9.08 28.64
N ASP A 167 -16.47 -9.85 28.91
CA ASP A 167 -17.70 -9.89 28.12
C ASP A 167 -18.41 -8.53 28.03
N ASP A 168 -18.47 -7.78 29.14
CA ASP A 168 -19.15 -6.46 29.18
C ASP A 168 -18.39 -5.44 28.33
N VAL A 169 -17.05 -5.48 28.34
CA VAL A 169 -16.20 -4.62 27.52
C VAL A 169 -16.41 -4.95 26.05
N VAL A 170 -16.41 -6.23 25.69
CA VAL A 170 -16.62 -6.68 24.31
C VAL A 170 -18.04 -6.35 23.85
N ALA A 171 -19.06 -6.53 24.68
CA ALA A 171 -20.43 -6.17 24.33
C ALA A 171 -20.55 -4.67 24.02
N LYS A 172 -19.94 -3.79 24.81
CA LYS A 172 -19.89 -2.34 24.56
C LYS A 172 -19.14 -2.01 23.26
N LEU A 173 -18.00 -2.67 23.03
CA LEU A 173 -17.22 -2.51 21.82
C LEU A 173 -18.04 -2.88 20.59
N LEU A 174 -18.75 -4.00 20.60
CA LEU A 174 -19.57 -4.48 19.48
C LEU A 174 -20.88 -3.69 19.30
N ALA A 175 -21.31 -2.92 20.28
CA ALA A 175 -22.47 -2.01 20.13
C ALA A 175 -22.16 -0.81 19.23
N ALA A 176 -20.94 -0.27 19.29
CA ALA A 176 -20.55 0.99 18.66
C ALA A 176 -20.43 0.98 17.11
N PRO A 177 -19.96 -0.08 16.42
CA PRO A 177 -19.79 -0.06 14.97
C PRO A 177 -21.07 0.23 14.20
N VAL A 178 -20.97 1.07 13.17
CA VAL A 178 -22.06 1.35 12.21
C VAL A 178 -22.22 0.20 11.22
N LEU A 179 -21.14 -0.52 10.97
CA LEU A 179 -21.11 -1.75 10.18
C LEU A 179 -20.12 -2.73 10.83
N ALA A 180 -20.42 -4.00 10.74
CA ALA A 180 -19.44 -5.06 10.96
C ALA A 180 -19.60 -6.10 9.85
N VAL A 181 -18.47 -6.65 9.39
CA VAL A 181 -18.43 -7.71 8.39
C VAL A 181 -17.73 -8.91 9.00
N ILE A 182 -18.32 -10.08 8.84
CA ILE A 182 -17.74 -11.34 9.24
C ILE A 182 -17.50 -12.25 8.06
N ALA A 183 -16.52 -13.13 8.19
CA ALA A 183 -16.33 -14.30 7.35
C ALA A 183 -16.69 -15.54 8.17
N GLU A 184 -17.58 -16.38 7.65
CA GLU A 184 -18.07 -17.60 8.29
C GLU A 184 -17.78 -18.81 7.41
N ASP A 185 -17.07 -19.80 7.95
CA ASP A 185 -16.96 -21.11 7.30
C ASP A 185 -18.21 -21.94 7.62
N THR A 186 -19.08 -22.05 6.64
CA THR A 186 -20.36 -22.74 6.74
C THR A 186 -20.21 -24.26 6.91
N ALA A 187 -19.13 -24.87 6.43
CA ALA A 187 -18.84 -26.28 6.64
C ALA A 187 -18.37 -26.57 8.07
N ALA A 188 -17.58 -25.67 8.64
CA ALA A 188 -17.10 -25.77 10.02
C ALA A 188 -18.06 -25.11 11.03
N ASN A 189 -19.10 -24.41 10.55
CA ASN A 189 -20.08 -23.65 11.34
C ASN A 189 -19.39 -22.70 12.36
N LYS A 190 -18.40 -21.96 11.88
CA LYS A 190 -17.62 -21.03 12.73
C LYS A 190 -17.22 -19.77 12.01
N ILE A 191 -17.09 -18.68 12.76
CA ILE A 191 -16.50 -17.45 12.27
C ILE A 191 -15.00 -17.62 12.08
N VAL A 192 -14.48 -17.11 10.93
CA VAL A 192 -13.06 -17.23 10.56
C VAL A 192 -12.40 -15.89 10.28
N GLY A 193 -13.18 -14.80 10.31
CA GLY A 193 -12.67 -13.44 10.20
C GLY A 193 -13.73 -12.41 10.53
N CYS A 194 -13.32 -11.21 10.89
CA CYS A 194 -14.20 -10.05 11.03
C CYS A 194 -13.46 -8.74 10.83
N ALA A 195 -14.22 -7.66 10.60
CA ALA A 195 -13.78 -6.28 10.73
C ALA A 195 -14.96 -5.41 11.20
N LEU A 196 -14.62 -4.31 11.88
CA LEU A 196 -15.57 -3.36 12.45
C LEU A 196 -15.38 -1.99 11.81
N LEU A 197 -16.46 -1.29 11.47
CA LEU A 197 -16.45 0.08 10.97
C LEU A 197 -17.09 1.02 11.98
N LEU A 198 -16.33 1.93 12.53
CA LEU A 198 -16.80 3.00 13.42
C LEU A 198 -16.96 4.28 12.60
N SER A 199 -17.94 5.13 12.95
CA SER A 199 -18.17 6.39 12.23
C SER A 199 -19.06 7.35 13.04
N ASP A 200 -18.93 8.64 12.73
CA ASP A 200 -19.92 9.68 13.04
C ASP A 200 -21.01 9.79 11.95
N ASN A 201 -20.93 8.99 10.87
CA ASN A 201 -21.78 9.00 9.67
C ASN A 201 -21.77 10.32 8.89
N ALA A 202 -20.75 11.17 9.09
CA ALA A 202 -20.67 12.48 8.46
C ALA A 202 -19.29 12.78 7.86
N SER A 203 -18.24 12.68 8.66
CA SER A 203 -16.92 13.16 8.28
C SER A 203 -15.81 12.13 8.44
N PHE A 204 -16.03 11.05 9.20
CA PHE A 204 -15.00 10.14 9.60
C PHE A 204 -15.48 8.70 9.71
N TYR A 205 -14.71 7.78 9.11
CA TYR A 205 -14.86 6.34 9.23
C TYR A 205 -13.54 5.72 9.70
N TYR A 206 -13.62 4.77 10.64
CA TYR A 206 -12.45 4.08 11.17
C TYR A 206 -12.64 2.57 11.10
N ILE A 207 -11.78 1.91 10.30
CA ILE A 207 -11.75 0.45 10.21
C ILE A 207 -10.94 -0.08 11.37
N LYS A 208 -11.57 -0.91 12.19
CA LYS A 208 -11.01 -1.47 13.41
C LYS A 208 -11.09 -3.00 13.39
N ASP A 209 -10.07 -3.62 13.98
CA ASP A 209 -10.04 -5.06 14.27
C ASP A 209 -10.32 -5.96 13.05
N LEU A 210 -9.64 -5.68 11.92
CA LEU A 210 -9.61 -6.66 10.84
C LEU A 210 -8.79 -7.87 11.31
N VAL A 211 -9.48 -8.95 11.62
CA VAL A 211 -8.92 -10.20 12.15
C VAL A 211 -9.29 -11.35 11.24
N VAL A 212 -8.31 -12.20 10.93
CA VAL A 212 -8.53 -13.48 10.23
C VAL A 212 -7.86 -14.57 11.04
N HIS A 213 -8.60 -15.63 11.34
CA HIS A 213 -8.08 -16.80 12.05
C HIS A 213 -6.84 -17.36 11.33
N PRO A 214 -5.76 -17.76 12.05
CA PRO A 214 -4.49 -18.18 11.44
C PRO A 214 -4.64 -19.22 10.33
N ASP A 215 -5.50 -20.23 10.52
CA ASP A 215 -5.74 -21.29 9.53
C ASP A 215 -6.40 -20.78 8.23
N TYR A 216 -6.92 -19.55 8.23
CA TYR A 216 -7.61 -18.92 7.09
C TYR A 216 -6.87 -17.71 6.53
N GLN A 217 -5.70 -17.37 7.09
CA GLN A 217 -4.82 -16.35 6.52
C GLN A 217 -4.24 -16.82 5.19
N ASN A 218 -3.87 -15.87 4.33
CA ASN A 218 -3.38 -16.12 2.97
C ASN A 218 -4.36 -16.89 2.05
N LYS A 219 -5.66 -16.91 2.41
CA LYS A 219 -6.76 -17.52 1.64
C LYS A 219 -7.79 -16.48 1.20
N HIS A 220 -7.37 -15.24 1.00
CA HIS A 220 -8.18 -14.10 0.55
C HIS A 220 -9.38 -13.71 1.46
N VAL A 221 -9.48 -14.29 2.66
CA VAL A 221 -10.56 -13.96 3.61
C VAL A 221 -10.50 -12.47 4.02
N GLY A 222 -9.33 -11.96 4.37
CA GLY A 222 -9.16 -10.55 4.71
C GLY A 222 -9.47 -9.61 3.54
N THR A 223 -9.08 -10.01 2.33
CA THR A 223 -9.40 -9.28 1.08
C THR A 223 -10.91 -9.21 0.84
N ALA A 224 -11.62 -10.32 1.04
CA ALA A 224 -13.07 -10.36 0.86
C ALA A 224 -13.82 -9.52 1.91
N ILE A 225 -13.35 -9.52 3.17
CA ILE A 225 -13.90 -8.65 4.22
C ILE A 225 -13.68 -7.17 3.88
N MET A 226 -12.47 -6.80 3.47
CA MET A 226 -12.16 -5.40 3.09
C MET A 226 -12.96 -4.95 1.88
N LYS A 227 -13.12 -5.82 0.88
CA LYS A 227 -13.93 -5.54 -0.31
C LYS A 227 -15.38 -5.20 0.08
N GLU A 228 -16.00 -6.00 0.93
CA GLU A 228 -17.36 -5.73 1.42
C GLU A 228 -17.45 -4.39 2.17
N LEU A 229 -16.42 -4.06 2.99
CA LEU A 229 -16.36 -2.78 3.71
C LEU A 229 -16.21 -1.59 2.75
N THR A 230 -15.33 -1.69 1.75
CA THR A 230 -15.09 -0.61 0.80
C THR A 230 -16.27 -0.41 -0.13
N GLU A 231 -16.91 -1.47 -0.62
CA GLU A 231 -18.16 -1.39 -1.41
C GLU A 231 -19.29 -0.74 -0.61
N TRP A 232 -19.39 -1.05 0.69
CA TRP A 232 -20.36 -0.39 1.55
C TRP A 232 -20.06 1.10 1.73
N LEU A 233 -18.78 1.47 1.92
CA LEU A 233 -18.33 2.86 2.05
C LEU A 233 -18.60 3.66 0.78
N GLU A 234 -18.31 3.11 -0.39
CA GLU A 234 -18.60 3.75 -1.68
C GLU A 234 -20.08 4.05 -1.86
N LYS A 235 -20.95 3.17 -1.36
CA LYS A 235 -22.41 3.30 -1.49
C LYS A 235 -23.03 4.18 -0.42
N ASN A 236 -22.51 4.17 0.81
CA ASN A 236 -23.17 4.75 1.97
C ASN A 236 -22.31 5.82 2.68
N GLY A 237 -21.03 5.91 2.35
CA GLY A 237 -20.12 6.87 2.96
C GLY A 237 -20.44 8.31 2.58
N ALA A 238 -20.20 9.24 3.49
CA ALA A 238 -20.37 10.66 3.22
C ALA A 238 -19.28 11.14 2.23
N ASN A 239 -19.64 12.02 1.32
CA ASN A 239 -18.69 12.56 0.33
C ASN A 239 -17.55 13.31 1.02
N ASN A 240 -16.31 13.07 0.58
CA ASN A 240 -15.06 13.61 1.15
C ASN A 240 -14.81 13.24 2.63
N ALA A 241 -15.49 12.23 3.18
CA ALA A 241 -15.19 11.76 4.52
C ALA A 241 -13.80 11.08 4.57
N LEU A 242 -13.10 11.27 5.68
CA LEU A 242 -11.84 10.57 5.95
C LEU A 242 -12.14 9.13 6.34
N VAL A 243 -11.54 8.17 5.64
CA VAL A 243 -11.51 6.76 6.07
C VAL A 243 -10.11 6.44 6.58
N ALA A 244 -9.98 5.98 7.82
CA ALA A 244 -8.69 5.70 8.46
C ALA A 244 -8.64 4.29 9.08
N LEU A 245 -7.45 3.80 9.26
CA LEU A 245 -7.13 2.62 10.06
C LEU A 245 -5.71 2.75 10.64
N ILE A 246 -5.43 2.04 11.71
CA ILE A 246 -4.07 1.90 12.27
C ILE A 246 -3.59 0.48 12.03
N THR A 247 -2.43 0.35 11.42
CA THR A 247 -1.84 -0.94 11.09
C THR A 247 -0.33 -0.94 11.31
N ARG A 248 0.29 -2.11 11.25
CA ARG A 248 1.75 -2.23 11.24
C ARG A 248 2.27 -1.95 9.83
N GLU A 249 3.47 -1.40 9.73
CA GLU A 249 4.10 -1.05 8.46
C GLU A 249 4.17 -2.24 7.48
N ASN A 250 4.48 -3.44 7.97
CA ASN A 250 4.54 -4.65 7.14
C ASN A 250 3.19 -5.09 6.54
N LEU A 251 2.06 -4.56 7.04
CA LEU A 251 0.73 -4.80 6.49
C LEU A 251 0.25 -3.67 5.56
N ALA A 252 1.02 -2.60 5.41
CA ALA A 252 0.65 -1.49 4.52
C ALA A 252 0.35 -1.97 3.07
N PRO A 253 1.13 -2.89 2.44
CA PRO A 253 0.82 -3.37 1.10
C PRO A 253 -0.55 -4.05 0.97
N PHE A 254 -1.04 -4.67 2.04
CA PHE A 254 -2.38 -5.26 2.06
C PHE A 254 -3.48 -4.19 1.98
N TYR A 255 -3.33 -3.06 2.69
CA TYR A 255 -4.34 -2.00 2.68
C TYR A 255 -4.24 -1.08 1.47
N GLN A 256 -3.06 -0.97 0.88
CA GLN A 256 -2.81 -0.16 -0.32
C GLN A 256 -3.61 -0.64 -1.54
N GLN A 257 -3.95 -1.93 -1.63
CA GLN A 257 -4.82 -2.46 -2.69
C GLN A 257 -6.28 -1.96 -2.60
N PHE A 258 -6.64 -1.28 -1.50
CA PHE A 258 -7.94 -0.64 -1.25
C PHE A 258 -7.79 0.88 -1.15
N ASP A 259 -6.80 1.46 -1.82
CA ASP A 259 -6.52 2.91 -1.91
C ASP A 259 -6.14 3.59 -0.59
N PHE A 260 -5.76 2.82 0.45
CA PHE A 260 -5.21 3.40 1.68
C PHE A 260 -3.76 3.80 1.48
N GLY A 261 -3.46 5.08 1.68
CA GLY A 261 -2.09 5.60 1.70
C GLY A 261 -1.53 5.75 3.12
N PRO A 262 -0.20 5.77 3.29
CA PRO A 262 0.42 6.06 4.59
C PRO A 262 0.11 7.49 5.01
N SER A 263 -0.17 7.67 6.31
CA SER A 263 -0.35 8.98 6.93
C SER A 263 0.31 8.99 8.30
N PHE A 264 0.73 10.18 8.74
CA PHE A 264 1.27 10.32 10.10
C PHE A 264 0.14 10.28 11.12
N SER A 265 0.28 9.46 12.14
CA SER A 265 -0.67 9.39 13.26
C SER A 265 0.05 9.39 14.61
N MET A 266 -0.61 9.92 15.63
CA MET A 266 -0.18 9.85 17.02
C MET A 266 -1.19 9.05 17.81
N VAL A 267 -0.71 8.12 18.66
CA VAL A 267 -1.56 7.26 19.48
C VAL A 267 -1.23 7.42 20.96
N LYS A 268 -2.26 7.35 21.81
CA LYS A 268 -2.11 7.32 23.26
C LYS A 268 -3.01 6.24 23.84
N TYR A 269 -2.46 5.41 24.70
CA TYR A 269 -3.22 4.43 25.46
C TYR A 269 -3.65 5.03 26.80
N ILE A 270 -4.92 4.88 27.17
CA ILE A 270 -5.45 5.33 28.45
C ILE A 270 -5.09 4.28 29.51
N GLN A 271 -4.35 4.71 30.54
CA GLN A 271 -4.13 3.94 31.76
C GLN A 271 -4.95 4.58 32.88
N GLN A 272 -5.91 3.86 33.42
CA GLN A 272 -6.63 4.35 34.60
C GLN A 272 -5.68 4.24 35.80
N LYS A 273 -5.52 5.35 36.54
CA LYS A 273 -4.83 5.31 37.83
C LYS A 273 -5.72 4.50 38.79
N GLU A 274 -5.16 3.49 39.46
CA GLU A 274 -5.85 2.87 40.60
C GLU A 274 -6.17 3.98 41.61
N ILE A 275 -7.45 4.25 41.77
CA ILE A 275 -7.93 5.10 42.87
C ILE A 275 -7.86 4.19 44.10
N ASN A 276 -6.73 4.27 44.84
CA ASN A 276 -6.65 3.66 46.18
C ASN A 276 -7.79 4.25 47.01
N LYS A 277 -8.81 3.43 47.29
CA LYS A 277 -9.86 3.69 48.27
C LYS A 277 -9.37 3.33 49.66
#